data_09de56e1af59063599e7227221d09725
#
_entry.id   09de56e1af59063599e7227221d09725
#
_cell.length_a   1.000
_cell.length_b   1.000
_cell.length_c   1.000
_cell.angle_alpha   90.00
_cell.angle_beta   90.00
_cell.angle_gamma   90.00
#
_symmetry.space_group_name_H-M   'P 1'
#
loop_
_entity.id
_entity.type
_entity.pdbx_description
1 polymer ?
#
loop_
_entity_poly.entity_id
_entity_poly.type
_entity_poly.pdbx_seq_one_letter_code
_entity_poly.pdbx_strand_id
1 'polypeptide(L)'
;MVEQVSVEGIGYKMTAVTASQAWAREYTRAARALGLGPWAITWRHVLLNIAAPLTVQATSRFATAVLAEAALSYLGLGVQPPQPSWGRMLAEAQSLMFDAPLLAVWPGLAIALTVLGLNLLGDGLRDALDPRCQTRPA
;
A
#
# COMPACT_ATOMS: atom_id res chain seq x y z
N MET A 1 -21.51 22.27 -3.95
CA MET A 1 -21.53 20.89 -4.46
C MET A 1 -20.12 20.38 -4.31
N VAL A 2 -19.82 19.81 -3.12
CA VAL A 2 -18.47 19.29 -2.82
C VAL A 2 -18.41 17.89 -3.43
N GLU A 3 -17.65 17.77 -4.50
CA GLU A 3 -17.36 16.49 -5.15
C GLU A 3 -16.68 15.59 -4.12
N GLN A 4 -17.37 14.58 -3.67
CA GLN A 4 -16.78 13.51 -2.86
C GLN A 4 -15.73 12.83 -3.73
N VAL A 5 -14.49 13.25 -3.57
CA VAL A 5 -13.33 12.54 -4.14
C VAL A 5 -13.20 11.25 -3.33
N SER A 6 -13.91 10.23 -3.78
CA SER A 6 -13.83 8.90 -3.20
C SER A 6 -12.37 8.44 -3.22
N VAL A 7 -11.87 8.01 -2.08
CA VAL A 7 -10.49 7.52 -1.91
C VAL A 7 -10.20 6.36 -2.88
N GLU A 8 -11.23 5.56 -3.23
CA GLU A 8 -11.17 4.55 -4.28
C GLU A 8 -10.90 5.17 -5.65
N GLY A 9 -11.50 6.31 -5.95
CA GLY A 9 -11.31 7.03 -7.21
C GLY A 9 -9.88 7.51 -7.45
N ILE A 10 -9.12 7.82 -6.40
CA ILE A 10 -7.72 8.25 -6.50
C ILE A 10 -6.82 7.06 -6.86
N GLY A 11 -7.09 5.88 -6.31
CA GLY A 11 -6.27 4.68 -6.54
C GLY A 11 -6.27 4.23 -8.01
N TYR A 12 -7.44 4.07 -8.64
CA TYR A 12 -7.50 3.64 -10.03
C TYR A 12 -7.07 4.75 -11.00
N LYS A 13 -7.33 6.02 -10.70
CA LYS A 13 -6.84 7.16 -11.49
C LYS A 13 -5.31 7.21 -11.51
N MET A 14 -4.64 7.03 -10.38
CA MET A 14 -3.19 6.96 -10.33
C MET A 14 -2.65 5.79 -11.13
N THR A 15 -3.25 4.61 -11.03
CA THR A 15 -2.84 3.43 -11.80
C THR A 15 -3.06 3.65 -13.29
N ALA A 16 -4.20 4.23 -13.69
CA ALA A 16 -4.50 4.56 -15.08
C ALA A 16 -3.54 5.61 -15.65
N VAL A 17 -3.21 6.66 -14.88
CA VAL A 17 -2.24 7.68 -15.28
C VAL A 17 -0.85 7.09 -15.41
N THR A 18 -0.40 6.26 -14.48
CA THR A 18 0.91 5.60 -14.56
C THR A 18 1.00 4.67 -15.77
N ALA A 19 -0.06 3.91 -16.04
CA ALA A 19 -0.14 3.04 -17.21
C ALA A 19 -0.14 3.86 -18.53
N SER A 20 -0.93 4.94 -18.61
CA SER A 20 -0.98 5.80 -19.80
C SER A 20 0.37 6.50 -20.07
N GLN A 21 1.05 6.95 -19.02
CA GLN A 21 2.40 7.51 -19.12
C GLN A 21 3.42 6.47 -19.56
N ALA A 22 3.32 5.21 -19.09
CA ALA A 22 4.16 4.12 -19.55
C ALA A 22 3.94 3.81 -21.04
N TRP A 23 2.69 3.88 -21.52
CA TRP A 23 2.36 3.72 -22.93
C TRP A 23 2.86 4.87 -23.82
N ALA A 24 2.98 6.08 -23.30
CA ALA A 24 3.46 7.25 -24.00
C ALA A 24 5.00 7.35 -24.09
N ARG A 25 5.73 6.50 -23.34
CA ARG A 25 7.20 6.52 -23.31
C ARG A 25 7.81 6.05 -24.64
N GLU A 26 9.00 6.57 -24.94
CA GLU A 26 9.72 6.30 -26.19
C GLU A 26 9.98 4.81 -26.46
N TYR A 27 10.21 4.01 -25.41
CA TYR A 27 10.46 2.57 -25.58
C TYR A 27 9.25 1.79 -26.12
N THR A 28 8.02 2.22 -25.82
CA THR A 28 6.82 1.59 -26.39
C THR A 28 6.64 1.96 -27.86
N ARG A 29 7.06 3.17 -28.25
CA ARG A 29 7.09 3.58 -29.66
C ARG A 29 8.13 2.79 -30.44
N ALA A 30 9.32 2.60 -29.88
CA ALA A 30 10.36 1.76 -30.48
C ALA A 30 9.92 0.30 -30.63
N ALA A 31 9.27 -0.27 -29.62
CA ALA A 31 8.74 -1.64 -29.67
C ALA A 31 7.65 -1.82 -30.76
N ARG A 32 6.80 -0.80 -30.97
CA ARG A 32 5.83 -0.79 -32.09
C ARG A 32 6.50 -0.72 -33.43
N ALA A 33 7.56 0.06 -33.56
CA ALA A 33 8.32 0.15 -34.83
C ALA A 33 8.98 -1.18 -35.20
N LEU A 34 9.29 -2.03 -34.21
CA LEU A 34 9.81 -3.40 -34.39
C LEU A 34 8.71 -4.44 -34.68
N GLY A 35 7.44 -4.02 -34.83
CA GLY A 35 6.32 -4.90 -35.16
C GLY A 35 5.78 -5.75 -34.02
N LEU A 36 6.13 -5.43 -32.75
CA LEU A 36 5.59 -6.15 -31.59
C LEU A 36 4.11 -5.81 -31.39
N GLY A 37 3.30 -6.84 -31.21
CA GLY A 37 1.88 -6.69 -30.93
C GLY A 37 1.60 -5.98 -29.59
N PRO A 38 0.46 -5.30 -29.45
CA PRO A 38 0.11 -4.52 -28.24
C PRO A 38 0.11 -5.37 -26.97
N TRP A 39 -0.27 -6.63 -27.03
CA TRP A 39 -0.22 -7.57 -25.92
C TRP A 39 1.19 -7.85 -25.42
N ALA A 40 2.13 -8.10 -26.34
CA ALA A 40 3.53 -8.35 -25.98
C ALA A 40 4.17 -7.11 -25.30
N ILE A 41 3.85 -5.92 -25.80
CA ILE A 41 4.31 -4.65 -25.21
C ILE A 41 3.74 -4.48 -23.80
N THR A 42 2.46 -4.74 -23.59
CA THR A 42 1.81 -4.60 -22.30
C THR A 42 2.44 -5.52 -21.26
N TRP A 43 2.55 -6.82 -21.55
CA TRP A 43 3.06 -7.80 -20.59
C TRP A 43 4.56 -7.66 -20.32
N ARG A 44 5.35 -7.40 -21.34
CA ARG A 44 6.81 -7.43 -21.22
C ARG A 44 7.44 -6.09 -20.85
N HIS A 45 6.79 -4.98 -21.20
CA HIS A 45 7.36 -3.65 -20.97
C HIS A 45 6.53 -2.79 -20.03
N VAL A 46 5.21 -2.74 -20.21
CA VAL A 46 4.36 -1.86 -19.38
C VAL A 46 4.21 -2.43 -17.98
N LEU A 47 3.81 -3.70 -17.85
CA LEU A 47 3.52 -4.32 -16.55
C LEU A 47 4.76 -4.33 -15.63
N LEU A 48 5.93 -4.67 -16.16
CA LEU A 48 7.17 -4.67 -15.38
C LEU A 48 7.55 -3.26 -14.89
N ASN A 49 7.29 -2.23 -15.69
CA ASN A 49 7.61 -0.86 -15.31
C ASN A 49 6.61 -0.23 -14.32
N ILE A 50 5.37 -0.72 -14.27
CA ILE A 50 4.35 -0.23 -13.32
C ILE A 50 4.28 -1.09 -12.06
N ALA A 51 4.89 -2.27 -12.05
CA ALA A 51 4.86 -3.18 -10.90
C ALA A 51 5.48 -2.53 -9.66
N ALA A 52 6.64 -1.88 -9.77
CA ALA A 52 7.29 -1.20 -8.66
C ALA A 52 6.41 -0.11 -8.01
N PRO A 53 5.91 0.90 -8.74
CA PRO A 53 5.02 1.89 -8.13
C PRO A 53 3.70 1.30 -7.62
N LEU A 54 3.20 0.22 -8.24
CA LEU A 54 1.97 -0.42 -7.82
C LEU A 54 2.14 -1.16 -6.48
N THR A 55 3.25 -1.89 -6.30
CA THR A 55 3.53 -2.59 -5.04
C THR A 55 3.74 -1.63 -3.88
N VAL A 56 4.47 -0.54 -4.08
CA VAL A 56 4.65 0.53 -3.06
C VAL A 56 3.30 1.14 -2.66
N GLN A 57 2.44 1.42 -3.64
CA GLN A 57 1.10 1.93 -3.37
C GLN A 57 0.24 0.93 -2.60
N ALA A 58 0.31 -0.35 -2.95
CA ALA A 58 -0.44 -1.40 -2.28
C ALA A 58 -0.02 -1.53 -0.81
N THR A 59 1.28 -1.64 -0.51
CA THR A 59 1.78 -1.75 0.86
C THR A 59 1.43 -0.54 1.72
N SER A 60 1.58 0.67 1.18
CA SER A 60 1.19 1.91 1.88
C SER A 60 -0.32 1.97 2.16
N ARG A 61 -1.16 1.51 1.24
CA ARG A 61 -2.61 1.42 1.43
C ARG A 61 -2.99 0.40 2.50
N PHE A 62 -2.32 -0.76 2.52
CA PHE A 62 -2.51 -1.76 3.57
C PHE A 62 -2.14 -1.20 4.95
N ALA A 63 -1.00 -0.53 5.08
CA ALA A 63 -0.60 0.11 6.34
C ALA A 63 -1.64 1.13 6.82
N THR A 64 -2.15 1.96 5.92
CA THR A 64 -3.22 2.93 6.23
C THR A 64 -4.53 2.25 6.62
N ALA A 65 -4.90 1.16 5.95
CA ALA A 65 -6.10 0.40 6.27
C ALA A 65 -6.04 -0.26 7.66
N VAL A 66 -4.88 -0.80 8.05
CA VAL A 66 -4.66 -1.35 9.40
C VAL A 66 -4.82 -0.26 10.47
N LEU A 67 -4.27 0.93 10.24
CA LEU A 67 -4.42 2.06 11.17
C LEU A 67 -5.87 2.54 11.25
N ALA A 68 -6.56 2.63 10.12
CA ALA A 68 -7.96 3.05 10.07
C ALA A 68 -8.88 2.04 10.78
N GLU A 69 -8.66 0.74 10.55
CA GLU A 69 -9.39 -0.31 11.27
C GLU A 69 -9.17 -0.21 12.77
N ALA A 70 -7.90 -0.11 13.21
CA ALA A 70 -7.57 -0.01 14.63
C ALA A 70 -8.20 1.23 15.28
N ALA A 71 -8.19 2.38 14.59
CA ALA A 71 -8.82 3.61 15.08
C ALA A 71 -10.35 3.49 15.18
N LEU A 72 -11.01 2.94 14.16
CA LEU A 72 -12.45 2.73 14.15
C LEU A 72 -12.88 1.72 15.23
N SER A 73 -12.15 0.63 15.37
CA SER A 73 -12.41 -0.39 16.39
C SER A 73 -12.17 0.15 17.80
N TYR A 74 -11.16 1.00 18.00
CA TYR A 74 -10.93 1.70 19.27
C TYR A 74 -12.10 2.61 19.64
N LEU A 75 -12.70 3.30 18.68
CA LEU A 75 -13.87 4.16 18.86
C LEU A 75 -15.19 3.38 18.96
N GLY A 76 -15.17 2.04 18.85
CA GLY A 76 -16.36 1.20 18.87
C GLY A 76 -17.16 1.16 17.56
N LEU A 77 -16.63 1.77 16.50
CA LEU A 77 -17.25 1.84 15.17
C LEU A 77 -16.76 0.76 14.20
N GLY A 78 -15.77 -0.04 14.62
CA GLY A 78 -15.18 -1.10 13.81
C GLY A 78 -15.79 -2.47 14.06
N VAL A 79 -14.92 -3.47 14.23
CA VAL A 79 -15.33 -4.89 14.40
C VAL A 79 -16.11 -5.09 15.69
N GLN A 80 -17.32 -5.65 15.56
CA GLN A 80 -18.20 -5.92 16.69
C GLN A 80 -17.89 -7.27 17.38
N PRO A 81 -18.17 -7.38 18.71
CA PRO A 81 -18.07 -8.65 19.41
C PRO A 81 -18.85 -9.76 18.70
N PRO A 82 -18.37 -11.03 18.74
CA PRO A 82 -17.24 -11.56 19.51
C PRO A 82 -15.88 -11.51 18.82
N GLN A 83 -15.76 -10.87 17.66
CA GLN A 83 -14.51 -10.89 16.90
C GLN A 83 -13.44 -10.00 17.54
N PRO A 84 -12.20 -10.52 17.74
CA PRO A 84 -11.11 -9.75 18.32
C PRO A 84 -10.49 -8.81 17.26
N SER A 85 -10.11 -7.59 17.67
CA SER A 85 -9.26 -6.70 16.91
C SER A 85 -8.30 -5.96 17.83
N TRP A 86 -7.15 -5.54 17.31
CA TRP A 86 -6.15 -4.82 18.10
C TRP A 86 -6.66 -3.47 18.59
N GLY A 87 -7.46 -2.77 17.79
CA GLY A 87 -8.06 -1.50 18.20
C GLY A 87 -9.03 -1.67 19.35
N ARG A 88 -9.80 -2.74 19.36
CA ARG A 88 -10.71 -3.06 20.44
C ARG A 88 -9.98 -3.49 21.72
N MET A 89 -8.91 -4.27 21.60
CA MET A 89 -8.05 -4.61 22.75
C MET A 89 -7.47 -3.35 23.40
N LEU A 90 -7.10 -2.35 22.61
CA LEU A 90 -6.66 -1.04 23.08
C LEU A 90 -7.78 -0.30 23.85
N ALA A 91 -9.01 -0.32 23.34
CA ALA A 91 -10.16 0.30 23.99
C ALA A 91 -10.49 -0.38 25.34
N GLU A 92 -10.43 -1.71 25.39
CA GLU A 92 -10.63 -2.48 26.63
C GLU A 92 -9.50 -2.22 27.65
N ALA A 93 -8.24 -2.15 27.17
CA ALA A 93 -7.09 -1.84 28.01
C ALA A 93 -7.15 -0.43 28.63
N GLN A 94 -7.83 0.52 27.98
CA GLN A 94 -8.00 1.88 28.51
C GLN A 94 -8.75 1.87 29.86
N SER A 95 -9.74 1.03 30.02
CA SER A 95 -10.50 0.91 31.30
C SER A 95 -9.66 0.33 32.45
N LEU A 96 -8.60 -0.41 32.11
CA LEU A 96 -7.69 -1.06 33.05
C LEU A 96 -6.32 -0.36 33.14
N MET A 97 -6.22 0.85 32.66
CA MET A 97 -4.91 1.55 32.49
C MET A 97 -4.21 1.79 33.84
N PHE A 98 -4.97 1.98 34.92
CA PHE A 98 -4.43 2.20 36.25
C PHE A 98 -4.04 0.90 36.98
N ASP A 99 -4.72 -0.23 36.68
CA ASP A 99 -4.46 -1.52 37.30
C ASP A 99 -3.43 -2.36 36.52
N ALA A 100 -3.49 -2.31 35.17
CA ALA A 100 -2.66 -3.14 34.30
C ALA A 100 -2.26 -2.40 33.02
N PRO A 101 -1.36 -1.39 33.06
CA PRO A 101 -0.98 -0.58 31.91
C PRO A 101 -0.32 -1.38 30.78
N LEU A 102 0.28 -2.53 31.10
CA LEU A 102 0.92 -3.42 30.10
C LEU A 102 -0.06 -4.04 29.11
N LEU A 103 -1.36 -4.10 29.42
CA LEU A 103 -2.38 -4.64 28.51
C LEU A 103 -2.51 -3.80 27.23
N ALA A 104 -2.27 -2.50 27.28
CA ALA A 104 -2.30 -1.62 26.12
C ALA A 104 -1.03 -1.74 25.25
N VAL A 105 0.09 -2.12 25.84
CA VAL A 105 1.39 -2.19 25.15
C VAL A 105 1.39 -3.26 24.07
N TRP A 106 0.82 -4.41 24.32
CA TRP A 106 0.82 -5.53 23.39
C TRP A 106 0.08 -5.25 22.07
N PRO A 107 -1.19 -4.81 22.08
CA PRO A 107 -1.89 -4.48 20.85
C PRO A 107 -1.29 -3.25 20.15
N GLY A 108 -0.83 -2.25 20.92
CA GLY A 108 -0.14 -1.09 20.36
C GLY A 108 1.15 -1.47 19.61
N LEU A 109 1.96 -2.35 20.21
CA LEU A 109 3.17 -2.85 19.59
C LEU A 109 2.87 -3.69 18.35
N ALA A 110 1.82 -4.52 18.39
CA ALA A 110 1.40 -5.33 17.24
C ALA A 110 1.02 -4.45 16.04
N ILE A 111 0.23 -3.39 16.26
CA ILE A 111 -0.13 -2.41 15.22
C ILE A 111 1.13 -1.73 14.68
N ALA A 112 1.99 -1.22 15.56
CA ALA A 112 3.21 -0.49 15.18
C ALA A 112 4.16 -1.36 14.35
N LEU A 113 4.41 -2.60 14.77
CA LEU A 113 5.27 -3.55 14.04
C LEU A 113 4.66 -3.95 12.70
N THR A 114 3.35 -4.12 12.62
CA THR A 114 2.67 -4.46 11.37
C THR A 114 2.80 -3.32 10.36
N VAL A 115 2.53 -2.08 10.78
CA VAL A 115 2.64 -0.89 9.93
C VAL A 115 4.08 -0.66 9.49
N LEU A 116 5.04 -0.78 10.43
CA LEU A 116 6.47 -0.66 10.12
C LEU A 116 6.92 -1.74 9.12
N GLY A 117 6.52 -2.99 9.35
CA GLY A 117 6.85 -4.11 8.46
C GLY A 117 6.29 -3.92 7.05
N LEU A 118 5.04 -3.45 6.92
CA LEU A 118 4.43 -3.15 5.62
C LEU A 118 5.16 -2.02 4.89
N ASN A 119 5.58 -0.97 5.58
CA ASN A 119 6.32 0.12 4.98
C ASN A 119 7.71 -0.32 4.53
N LEU A 120 8.45 -1.03 5.39
CA LEU A 120 9.76 -1.59 5.03
C LEU A 120 9.69 -2.57 3.85
N LEU A 121 8.64 -3.39 3.82
CA LEU A 121 8.40 -4.32 2.71
C LEU A 121 8.13 -3.54 1.41
N GLY A 122 7.34 -2.46 1.47
CA GLY A 122 7.09 -1.57 0.34
C GLY A 122 8.37 -0.95 -0.22
N ASP A 123 9.20 -0.42 0.67
CA ASP A 123 10.48 0.20 0.30
C ASP A 123 11.46 -0.84 -0.26
N GLY A 124 11.58 -2.00 0.37
CA GLY A 124 12.42 -3.09 -0.12
C GLY A 124 11.99 -3.63 -1.49
N LEU A 125 10.68 -3.75 -1.73
CA LEU A 125 10.19 -4.13 -3.06
C LEU A 125 10.44 -3.04 -4.11
N ARG A 126 10.33 -1.78 -3.74
CA ARG A 126 10.67 -0.66 -4.61
C ARG A 126 12.13 -0.72 -5.05
N ASP A 127 13.04 -0.89 -4.10
CA ASP A 127 14.47 -0.95 -4.38
C ASP A 127 14.83 -2.18 -5.23
N ALA A 128 14.21 -3.32 -4.96
CA ALA A 128 14.42 -4.54 -5.73
C ALA A 128 13.87 -4.47 -7.17
N LEU A 129 12.79 -3.71 -7.38
CA LEU A 129 12.12 -3.58 -8.67
C LEU A 129 12.60 -2.34 -9.47
N ASP A 130 13.43 -1.45 -8.89
CA ASP A 130 13.93 -0.28 -9.61
C ASP A 130 15.16 -0.66 -10.46
N PRO A 131 15.04 -0.66 -11.80
CA PRO A 131 16.13 -1.03 -12.70
C PRO A 131 17.29 -0.01 -12.70
N ARG A 132 17.10 1.17 -12.09
CA ARG A 132 18.12 2.22 -12.04
C ARG A 132 19.22 1.96 -11.01
N CYS A 133 18.97 1.10 -10.02
CA CYS A 133 19.99 0.73 -9.02
C CYS A 133 21.05 -0.23 -9.56
N GLN A 134 20.83 -0.87 -10.71
CA GLN A 134 21.76 -1.85 -11.30
C GLN A 134 22.86 -1.26 -12.17
N THR A 135 22.85 0.04 -12.45
CA THR A 135 23.83 0.71 -13.31
C THR A 135 24.76 1.64 -12.51
N ARG A 136 25.39 1.14 -11.44
CA ARG A 136 26.55 1.79 -10.85
C ARG A 136 27.79 0.92 -11.16
N PRO A 137 28.53 1.20 -12.26
CA PRO A 137 29.85 0.61 -12.43
C PRO A 137 30.77 1.20 -11.35
N ALA A 138 31.54 0.32 -10.71
CA ALA A 138 32.61 0.66 -9.80
C ALA A 138 33.71 1.46 -10.49
#